data_994fca54ec907476686c51a505b21ea1
#
_entry.id   994fca54ec907476686c51a505b21ea1
#
_cell.length_a   1.000
_cell.length_b   1.000
_cell.length_c   1.000
_cell.angle_alpha   90.00
_cell.angle_beta   90.00
_cell.angle_gamma   90.00
#
_symmetry.space_group_name_H-M   'P 1'
#
loop_
_entity.id
_entity.type
_entity.pdbx_description
1 polymer ?
#
loop_
_entity_poly.entity_id
_entity_poly.type
_entity_poly.pdbx_seq_one_letter_code
_entity_poly.pdbx_strand_id
1 'polypeptide(L)'
;MRNAGSKMAPRKAKNFWGTLKRLLGYMSSRLVAVGLVFVLAIVGTVFQTKTPRILGEATTEIFKGVMAGAKMQQAGQAMDKLPIDFDVIKNVLVTVAILYVLSAVFQYFQQFTMTRVAQRTVYDLRKDLKDKMNKVPMSYYDTHSNGDIMSRAVNDMDNIANTLQQTLTQFVNSFVLFFAVLYMMLSISWQMTLIAFVTVPLSVIVIGLIAPRSQKLFASQQKKLGLLNDQVEETYAGHVIIKTYNREEAEIENFEKQNEELYQSSWKAQFFSGFIMPMMNFVKNIGYLLVAVVGGIKVANGGMTLGDVQAFLQYTNQFSQPMSQMANLINTVQATVASAERVFEVLDEEEMTEEKSNVTPIQNSPYKISFEHVQFGYGDDNEELLMKDFNLNVKEGQMVAIVGPTGAGKSTLINLLERFYDVKGGSIKFDGVDTRDMSRDELRSHFSMVLQDTWLFNGTILDNIKYGSEKYGQDEERVAAAAAAAHVDDFVHTLPAGYDTILNEEASNISLGQRQLITIARAFLVDPEVLILDEATSSVDTRTEILIQKAMRKLLQGRTSFVVAHRLSTIRDADNIIVMNEGDVMETGTHDELMAKGGFYADLYNSQFAEQPAI
;
A
#
# COMPACT_ATOMS: atom_id res chain seq x y z
N MET A 1 -8.65 -1.80 18.44
CA MET A 1 -8.42 -2.25 17.06
C MET A 1 -9.62 -1.85 16.21
N ARG A 2 -9.54 -0.72 15.50
CA ARG A 2 -10.63 -0.21 14.66
C ARG A 2 -10.30 -0.49 13.19
N ASN A 3 -11.14 -1.34 12.56
CA ASN A 3 -11.35 -1.46 11.11
C ASN A 3 -10.14 -1.46 10.17
N ALA A 4 -9.40 -2.54 10.12
CA ALA A 4 -8.47 -2.86 9.04
C ALA A 4 -9.10 -3.85 8.03
N GLY A 5 -10.25 -3.56 7.46
CA GLY A 5 -10.91 -4.53 6.56
C GLY A 5 -11.91 -3.99 5.55
N SER A 6 -12.38 -2.76 5.65
CA SER A 6 -13.26 -2.24 4.61
C SER A 6 -12.43 -1.83 3.40
N LYS A 7 -12.44 -2.63 2.32
CA LYS A 7 -12.11 -2.12 0.98
C LYS A 7 -13.04 -0.95 0.72
N MET A 8 -12.62 0.26 1.06
CA MET A 8 -13.34 1.48 0.72
C MET A 8 -13.69 1.42 -0.76
N ALA A 9 -14.95 1.64 -1.09
CA ALA A 9 -15.38 1.87 -2.47
C ALA A 9 -14.42 2.89 -3.11
N PRO A 10 -14.00 2.70 -4.37
CA PRO A 10 -13.01 3.56 -5.00
C PRO A 10 -13.47 5.01 -4.89
N ARG A 11 -12.82 5.80 -4.04
CA ARG A 11 -13.08 7.24 -3.94
C ARG A 11 -12.72 7.84 -5.30
N LYS A 12 -13.61 8.64 -5.84
CA LYS A 12 -13.30 9.41 -7.05
C LYS A 12 -12.18 10.40 -6.71
N ALA A 13 -11.17 10.49 -7.56
CA ALA A 13 -10.11 11.47 -7.42
C ALA A 13 -10.68 12.89 -7.34
N LYS A 14 -10.19 13.70 -6.40
CA LYS A 14 -10.60 15.10 -6.23
C LYS A 14 -10.08 15.97 -7.40
N ASN A 15 -8.81 15.73 -7.82
CA ASN A 15 -8.14 16.43 -8.90
C ASN A 15 -7.64 15.48 -9.98
N PHE A 16 -8.56 14.92 -10.77
CA PHE A 16 -8.24 13.90 -11.78
C PHE A 16 -7.15 14.35 -12.78
N TRP A 17 -7.31 15.53 -13.39
CA TRP A 17 -6.39 15.97 -14.44
C TRP A 17 -5.02 16.38 -13.92
N GLY A 18 -4.95 17.00 -12.74
CA GLY A 18 -3.69 17.35 -12.08
C GLY A 18 -2.88 16.11 -11.72
N THR A 19 -3.53 15.15 -11.09
CA THR A 19 -2.92 13.88 -10.68
C THR A 19 -2.48 13.05 -11.87
N LEU A 20 -3.31 12.95 -12.92
CA LEU A 20 -2.94 12.23 -14.14
C LEU A 20 -1.73 12.88 -14.83
N LYS A 21 -1.71 14.21 -14.93
CA LYS A 21 -0.56 14.94 -15.52
C LYS A 21 0.72 14.70 -14.73
N ARG A 22 0.64 14.71 -13.39
CA ARG A 22 1.78 14.42 -12.50
C ARG A 22 2.27 12.98 -12.66
N LEU A 23 1.37 12.00 -12.71
CA LEU A 23 1.71 10.59 -12.95
C LEU A 23 2.39 10.40 -14.31
N LEU A 24 1.87 11.01 -15.37
CA LEU A 24 2.51 11.00 -16.68
C LEU A 24 3.86 11.76 -16.68
N GLY A 25 4.02 12.74 -15.80
CA GLY A 25 5.28 13.45 -15.56
C GLY A 25 6.41 12.53 -15.10
N TYR A 26 6.13 11.51 -14.28
CA TYR A 26 7.11 10.48 -13.92
C TYR A 26 7.60 9.64 -15.11
N MET A 27 6.81 9.60 -16.20
CA MET A 27 7.20 8.93 -17.44
C MET A 27 7.98 9.87 -18.38
N SER A 28 8.09 11.16 -18.08
CA SER A 28 8.68 12.16 -18.97
C SER A 28 10.13 11.88 -19.35
N SER A 29 10.91 11.35 -18.42
CA SER A 29 12.30 10.92 -18.68
C SER A 29 12.43 9.78 -19.69
N ARG A 30 11.29 9.12 -20.07
CA ARG A 30 11.21 7.93 -20.93
C ARG A 30 10.32 8.16 -22.15
N LEU A 31 10.06 9.42 -22.52
CA LEU A 31 9.17 9.77 -23.66
C LEU A 31 9.60 9.11 -24.97
N VAL A 32 10.89 8.94 -25.21
CA VAL A 32 11.40 8.24 -26.39
C VAL A 32 10.94 6.78 -26.41
N ALA A 33 11.02 6.08 -25.27
CA ALA A 33 10.56 4.70 -25.17
C ALA A 33 9.01 4.60 -25.31
N VAL A 34 8.27 5.55 -24.72
CA VAL A 34 6.81 5.64 -24.91
C VAL A 34 6.47 5.91 -26.38
N GLY A 35 7.18 6.82 -27.06
CA GLY A 35 7.03 7.06 -28.48
C GLY A 35 7.30 5.81 -29.33
N LEU A 36 8.32 5.03 -28.97
CA LEU A 36 8.62 3.75 -29.62
C LEU A 36 7.45 2.75 -29.43
N VAL A 37 6.85 2.68 -28.24
CA VAL A 37 5.66 1.84 -27.99
C VAL A 37 4.52 2.20 -28.93
N PHE A 38 4.25 3.50 -29.16
CA PHE A 38 3.22 3.94 -30.11
C PHE A 38 3.56 3.53 -31.54
N VAL A 39 4.80 3.70 -31.99
CA VAL A 39 5.22 3.29 -33.34
C VAL A 39 5.06 1.77 -33.53
N LEU A 40 5.53 0.97 -32.55
CA LEU A 40 5.40 -0.49 -32.60
C LEU A 40 3.94 -0.93 -32.60
N ALA A 41 3.07 -0.24 -31.82
CA ALA A 41 1.62 -0.49 -31.82
C ALA A 41 0.99 -0.23 -33.20
N ILE A 42 1.32 0.91 -33.82
CA ILE A 42 0.80 1.27 -35.15
C ILE A 42 1.22 0.23 -36.18
N VAL A 43 2.52 -0.10 -36.24
CA VAL A 43 3.05 -1.06 -37.21
C VAL A 43 2.43 -2.45 -36.99
N GLY A 44 2.41 -2.95 -35.75
CA GLY A 44 1.80 -4.25 -35.42
C GLY A 44 0.30 -4.31 -35.80
N THR A 45 -0.44 -3.24 -35.48
CA THR A 45 -1.87 -3.16 -35.81
C THR A 45 -2.13 -3.04 -37.32
N VAL A 46 -1.30 -2.30 -38.06
CA VAL A 46 -1.43 -2.21 -39.53
C VAL A 46 -1.24 -3.58 -40.17
N PHE A 47 -0.28 -4.39 -39.72
CA PHE A 47 -0.13 -5.76 -40.22
C PHE A 47 -1.36 -6.61 -39.87
N GLN A 48 -1.86 -6.53 -38.67
CA GLN A 48 -3.05 -7.26 -38.23
C GLN A 48 -4.31 -6.87 -39.01
N THR A 49 -4.52 -5.57 -39.26
CA THR A 49 -5.74 -5.08 -39.95
C THR A 49 -5.73 -5.28 -41.45
N LYS A 50 -4.59 -5.47 -42.12
CA LYS A 50 -4.51 -5.84 -43.53
C LYS A 50 -4.86 -7.30 -43.79
N THR A 51 -4.64 -8.17 -42.82
CA THR A 51 -4.79 -9.63 -42.94
C THR A 51 -6.19 -10.08 -43.39
N PRO A 52 -7.34 -9.57 -42.87
CA PRO A 52 -8.66 -9.97 -43.33
C PRO A 52 -8.91 -9.72 -44.80
N ARG A 53 -8.41 -8.59 -45.32
CA ARG A 53 -8.58 -8.25 -46.76
C ARG A 53 -7.78 -9.18 -47.66
N ILE A 54 -6.52 -9.45 -47.32
CA ILE A 54 -5.65 -10.38 -48.06
C ILE A 54 -6.23 -11.80 -48.03
N LEU A 55 -6.72 -12.26 -46.86
CA LEU A 55 -7.37 -13.56 -46.73
C LEU A 55 -8.66 -13.64 -47.59
N GLY A 56 -9.34 -12.51 -47.75
CA GLY A 56 -10.50 -12.38 -48.64
C GLY A 56 -10.16 -12.65 -50.12
N GLU A 57 -8.93 -12.38 -50.56
CA GLU A 57 -8.47 -12.69 -51.93
C GLU A 57 -8.50 -14.21 -52.19
N ALA A 58 -8.05 -15.03 -51.22
CA ALA A 58 -8.12 -16.48 -51.31
C ALA A 58 -9.57 -16.98 -51.41
N THR A 59 -10.49 -16.39 -50.62
CA THR A 59 -11.91 -16.73 -50.67
C THR A 59 -12.52 -16.35 -52.05
N THR A 60 -12.12 -15.20 -52.57
CA THR A 60 -12.57 -14.76 -53.92
C THR A 60 -12.09 -15.71 -54.99
N GLU A 61 -10.86 -16.21 -54.94
CA GLU A 61 -10.31 -17.15 -55.91
C GLU A 61 -10.99 -18.51 -55.85
N ILE A 62 -11.25 -19.03 -54.65
CA ILE A 62 -12.05 -20.24 -54.48
C ILE A 62 -13.46 -20.07 -55.12
N PHE A 63 -14.11 -18.95 -54.80
CA PHE A 63 -15.44 -18.66 -55.33
C PHE A 63 -15.45 -18.57 -56.87
N LYS A 64 -14.48 -17.89 -57.48
CA LYS A 64 -14.33 -17.81 -58.94
C LYS A 64 -14.17 -19.20 -59.57
N GLY A 65 -13.31 -20.04 -59.00
CA GLY A 65 -13.08 -21.40 -59.46
C GLY A 65 -14.34 -22.26 -59.37
N VAL A 66 -15.09 -22.16 -58.25
CA VAL A 66 -16.38 -22.87 -58.09
C VAL A 66 -17.41 -22.40 -59.12
N MET A 67 -17.55 -21.09 -59.34
CA MET A 67 -18.47 -20.50 -60.30
C MET A 67 -18.08 -20.85 -61.74
N ALA A 68 -16.80 -20.87 -62.09
CA ALA A 68 -16.31 -21.29 -63.41
C ALA A 68 -16.59 -22.77 -63.62
N GLY A 69 -16.36 -23.63 -62.65
CA GLY A 69 -16.71 -25.06 -62.71
C GLY A 69 -18.20 -25.31 -62.90
N ALA A 70 -19.04 -24.59 -62.13
CA ALA A 70 -20.50 -24.69 -62.31
C ALA A 70 -20.97 -24.29 -63.74
N LYS A 71 -20.38 -23.23 -64.31
CA LYS A 71 -20.65 -22.81 -65.69
C LYS A 71 -20.19 -23.85 -66.71
N MET A 72 -19.02 -24.48 -66.58
CA MET A 72 -18.49 -25.54 -67.40
C MET A 72 -19.39 -26.79 -67.37
N GLN A 73 -19.86 -27.17 -66.19
CA GLN A 73 -20.77 -28.28 -65.97
C GLN A 73 -22.15 -28.03 -66.67
N GLN A 74 -22.66 -26.78 -66.58
CA GLN A 74 -23.87 -26.38 -67.31
C GLN A 74 -23.69 -26.41 -68.83
N ALA A 75 -22.46 -26.17 -69.30
CA ALA A 75 -22.10 -26.24 -70.72
C ALA A 75 -21.82 -27.68 -71.22
N GLY A 76 -22.04 -28.71 -70.39
CA GLY A 76 -21.84 -30.10 -70.74
C GLY A 76 -20.39 -30.57 -70.83
N GLN A 77 -19.43 -29.79 -70.30
CA GLN A 77 -18.01 -30.19 -70.26
C GLN A 77 -17.74 -31.08 -69.03
N ALA A 78 -17.20 -32.30 -69.28
CA ALA A 78 -16.77 -33.19 -68.26
C ALA A 78 -15.55 -32.55 -67.51
N MET A 79 -15.59 -32.52 -66.19
CA MET A 79 -14.57 -31.86 -65.39
C MET A 79 -14.04 -32.81 -64.32
N ASP A 80 -12.74 -33.11 -64.39
CA ASP A 80 -12.04 -33.92 -63.35
C ASP A 80 -11.68 -33.13 -62.12
N LYS A 81 -11.46 -31.82 -62.26
CA LYS A 81 -11.09 -30.92 -61.11
C LYS A 81 -11.66 -29.52 -61.31
N LEU A 82 -12.05 -28.87 -60.23
CA LEU A 82 -12.45 -27.46 -60.23
C LEU A 82 -11.26 -26.56 -60.65
N PRO A 83 -11.49 -25.53 -61.50
CA PRO A 83 -10.46 -24.62 -62.00
C PRO A 83 -10.12 -23.58 -60.88
N ILE A 84 -9.53 -24.06 -59.78
CA ILE A 84 -9.07 -23.24 -58.65
C ILE A 84 -7.55 -23.12 -58.76
N ASP A 85 -7.04 -21.89 -58.72
CA ASP A 85 -5.61 -21.62 -58.65
C ASP A 85 -5.08 -21.76 -57.19
N PHE A 86 -4.56 -22.96 -56.88
CA PHE A 86 -4.00 -23.25 -55.58
C PHE A 86 -2.68 -22.52 -55.31
N ASP A 87 -1.94 -22.06 -56.33
CA ASP A 87 -0.70 -21.29 -56.15
C ASP A 87 -1.00 -19.89 -55.63
N VAL A 88 -2.07 -19.26 -56.14
CA VAL A 88 -2.56 -17.97 -55.59
C VAL A 88 -2.99 -18.13 -54.15
N ILE A 89 -3.77 -19.18 -53.82
CA ILE A 89 -4.21 -19.45 -52.44
C ILE A 89 -3.00 -19.67 -51.51
N LYS A 90 -2.03 -20.47 -51.91
CA LYS A 90 -0.80 -20.74 -51.19
C LYS A 90 -0.02 -19.44 -50.89
N ASN A 91 0.15 -18.58 -51.90
CA ASN A 91 0.85 -17.31 -51.77
C ASN A 91 0.13 -16.37 -50.81
N VAL A 92 -1.21 -16.29 -50.86
CA VAL A 92 -2.03 -15.54 -49.91
C VAL A 92 -1.85 -16.05 -48.50
N LEU A 93 -1.93 -17.37 -48.27
CA LEU A 93 -1.78 -17.97 -46.94
C LEU A 93 -0.38 -17.75 -46.37
N VAL A 94 0.67 -17.88 -47.18
CA VAL A 94 2.05 -17.59 -46.75
C VAL A 94 2.19 -16.12 -46.39
N THR A 95 1.65 -15.20 -47.21
CA THR A 95 1.67 -13.75 -46.90
C THR A 95 0.94 -13.44 -45.60
N VAL A 96 -0.23 -14.02 -45.37
CA VAL A 96 -1.01 -13.88 -44.15
C VAL A 96 -0.22 -14.40 -42.94
N ALA A 97 0.43 -15.57 -43.06
CA ALA A 97 1.26 -16.14 -42.00
C ALA A 97 2.44 -15.22 -41.66
N ILE A 98 3.13 -14.67 -42.65
CA ILE A 98 4.23 -13.70 -42.46
C ILE A 98 3.71 -12.45 -41.75
N LEU A 99 2.57 -11.89 -42.15
CA LEU A 99 2.00 -10.69 -41.51
C LEU A 99 1.59 -10.94 -40.05
N TYR A 100 1.06 -12.13 -39.74
CA TYR A 100 0.74 -12.48 -38.36
C TYR A 100 2.02 -12.62 -37.51
N VAL A 101 3.06 -13.27 -38.02
CA VAL A 101 4.35 -13.40 -37.32
C VAL A 101 4.96 -12.01 -37.08
N LEU A 102 5.01 -11.16 -38.11
CA LEU A 102 5.50 -9.79 -37.96
C LEU A 102 4.67 -9.01 -36.94
N SER A 103 3.35 -9.06 -37.00
CA SER A 103 2.47 -8.41 -36.03
C SER A 103 2.79 -8.88 -34.59
N ALA A 104 2.94 -10.20 -34.38
CA ALA A 104 3.26 -10.78 -33.09
C ALA A 104 4.62 -10.30 -32.57
N VAL A 105 5.63 -10.23 -33.44
CA VAL A 105 6.98 -9.72 -33.11
C VAL A 105 6.91 -8.25 -32.67
N PHE A 106 6.20 -7.40 -33.41
CA PHE A 106 6.04 -6.00 -33.06
C PHE A 106 5.27 -5.82 -31.74
N GLN A 107 4.20 -6.59 -31.52
CA GLN A 107 3.45 -6.59 -30.27
C GLN A 107 4.30 -7.06 -29.09
N TYR A 108 5.15 -8.07 -29.29
CA TYR A 108 6.09 -8.53 -28.27
C TYR A 108 7.05 -7.42 -27.85
N PHE A 109 7.71 -6.75 -28.81
CA PHE A 109 8.62 -5.64 -28.49
C PHE A 109 7.89 -4.44 -27.88
N GLN A 110 6.68 -4.15 -28.32
CA GLN A 110 5.81 -3.14 -27.72
C GLN A 110 5.57 -3.44 -26.24
N GLN A 111 5.10 -4.66 -25.93
CA GLN A 111 4.80 -5.08 -24.56
C GLN A 111 6.06 -5.09 -23.69
N PHE A 112 7.16 -5.60 -24.20
CA PHE A 112 8.45 -5.63 -23.51
C PHE A 112 8.93 -4.22 -23.15
N THR A 113 8.87 -3.28 -24.10
CA THR A 113 9.27 -1.89 -23.87
C THR A 113 8.36 -1.22 -22.86
N MET A 114 7.02 -1.39 -23.01
CA MET A 114 6.06 -0.78 -22.09
C MET A 114 6.20 -1.32 -20.66
N THR A 115 6.41 -2.62 -20.50
CA THR A 115 6.65 -3.22 -19.18
C THR A 115 7.88 -2.61 -18.51
N ARG A 116 8.98 -2.42 -19.25
CA ARG A 116 10.18 -1.76 -18.71
C ARG A 116 9.93 -0.32 -18.29
N VAL A 117 9.21 0.44 -19.11
CA VAL A 117 8.84 1.83 -18.79
C VAL A 117 7.98 1.88 -17.52
N ALA A 118 6.94 1.05 -17.45
CA ALA A 118 6.03 1.01 -16.30
C ALA A 118 6.76 0.62 -15.01
N GLN A 119 7.52 -0.49 -15.02
CA GLN A 119 8.24 -0.96 -13.84
C GLN A 119 9.28 0.02 -13.34
N ARG A 120 9.99 0.69 -14.25
CA ARG A 120 10.98 1.70 -13.84
C ARG A 120 10.31 2.96 -13.29
N THR A 121 9.16 3.36 -13.83
CA THR A 121 8.38 4.49 -13.31
C THR A 121 7.87 4.19 -11.89
N VAL A 122 7.37 2.98 -11.66
CA VAL A 122 6.91 2.55 -10.33
C VAL A 122 8.08 2.42 -9.35
N TYR A 123 9.24 1.95 -9.81
CA TYR A 123 10.45 1.92 -8.98
C TYR A 123 10.83 3.32 -8.48
N ASP A 124 10.85 4.32 -9.38
CA ASP A 124 11.19 5.68 -9.00
C ASP A 124 10.15 6.24 -8.01
N LEU A 125 8.86 6.01 -8.27
CA LEU A 125 7.78 6.46 -7.39
C LEU A 125 7.84 5.79 -6.00
N ARG A 126 8.16 4.48 -5.93
CA ARG A 126 8.37 3.78 -4.65
C ARG A 126 9.58 4.30 -3.89
N LYS A 127 10.65 4.64 -4.60
CA LYS A 127 11.83 5.24 -4.00
C LYS A 127 11.50 6.59 -3.39
N ASP A 128 10.86 7.49 -4.17
CA ASP A 128 10.46 8.81 -3.69
C ASP A 128 9.52 8.71 -2.48
N LEU A 129 8.55 7.77 -2.52
CA LEU A 129 7.64 7.52 -1.40
C LEU A 129 8.41 7.05 -0.15
N LYS A 130 9.36 6.11 -0.29
CA LYS A 130 10.17 5.61 0.83
C LYS A 130 11.03 6.73 1.42
N ASP A 131 11.69 7.50 0.57
CA ASP A 131 12.52 8.64 0.98
C ASP A 131 11.67 9.68 1.72
N LYS A 132 10.45 9.96 1.21
CA LYS A 132 9.49 10.87 1.85
C LYS A 132 9.00 10.37 3.20
N MET A 133 8.65 9.08 3.29
CA MET A 133 8.21 8.47 4.55
C MET A 133 9.26 8.57 5.66
N ASN A 134 10.55 8.59 5.34
CA ASN A 134 11.60 8.80 6.32
C ASN A 134 11.73 10.27 6.78
N LYS A 135 11.15 11.21 6.02
CA LYS A 135 11.28 12.65 6.28
C LYS A 135 10.03 13.31 6.85
N VAL A 136 8.89 12.63 6.81
CA VAL A 136 7.67 13.15 7.42
C VAL A 136 7.77 13.13 8.93
N PRO A 137 7.18 14.11 9.66
CA PRO A 137 7.22 14.19 11.11
C PRO A 137 6.42 13.05 11.76
N MET A 138 6.69 12.76 13.02
CA MET A 138 6.00 11.72 13.79
C MET A 138 4.50 11.99 13.90
N SER A 139 4.07 13.24 13.91
CA SER A 139 2.66 13.66 13.91
C SER A 139 1.86 13.07 12.75
N TYR A 140 2.49 12.87 11.59
CA TYR A 140 1.86 12.19 10.46
C TYR A 140 1.49 10.74 10.80
N TYR A 141 2.39 10.01 11.46
CA TYR A 141 2.17 8.62 11.86
C TYR A 141 1.13 8.49 12.99
N ASP A 142 1.05 9.47 13.87
CA ASP A 142 0.06 9.48 14.96
C ASP A 142 -1.36 9.78 14.47
N THR A 143 -1.47 10.58 13.39
CA THR A 143 -2.78 10.97 12.83
C THR A 143 -3.30 9.98 11.79
N HIS A 144 -2.43 9.16 11.20
CA HIS A 144 -2.78 8.18 10.17
C HIS A 144 -2.61 6.75 10.68
N SER A 145 -3.58 5.87 10.38
CA SER A 145 -3.45 4.47 10.77
C SER A 145 -2.36 3.76 9.97
N ASN A 146 -1.62 2.86 10.62
CA ASN A 146 -0.60 2.03 9.96
C ASN A 146 -1.16 1.28 8.74
N GLY A 147 -2.42 0.83 8.81
CA GLY A 147 -3.11 0.15 7.70
C GLY A 147 -3.32 1.06 6.48
N ASP A 148 -3.64 2.35 6.68
CA ASP A 148 -3.78 3.31 5.56
C ASP A 148 -2.43 3.59 4.91
N ILE A 149 -1.39 3.83 5.72
CA ILE A 149 -0.02 4.06 5.23
C ILE A 149 0.49 2.87 4.42
N MET A 150 0.33 1.63 4.95
CA MET A 150 0.70 0.41 4.25
C MET A 150 -0.11 0.18 2.98
N SER A 151 -1.41 0.51 2.99
CA SER A 151 -2.27 0.43 1.80
C SER A 151 -1.79 1.37 0.69
N ARG A 152 -1.36 2.60 1.03
CA ARG A 152 -0.77 3.55 0.07
C ARG A 152 0.56 3.06 -0.48
N ALA A 153 1.42 2.51 0.38
CA ALA A 153 2.75 2.03 -0.03
C ALA A 153 2.72 0.74 -0.87
N VAL A 154 1.73 -0.13 -0.69
CA VAL A 154 1.64 -1.43 -1.35
C VAL A 154 0.50 -1.47 -2.35
N ASN A 155 -0.76 -1.41 -1.89
CA ASN A 155 -1.93 -1.64 -2.76
C ASN A 155 -2.09 -0.55 -3.82
N ASP A 156 -1.93 0.73 -3.44
CA ASP A 156 -2.07 1.83 -4.39
C ASP A 156 -0.93 1.84 -5.40
N MET A 157 0.29 1.53 -4.98
CA MET A 157 1.44 1.39 -5.87
C MET A 157 1.27 0.24 -6.86
N ASP A 158 0.71 -0.89 -6.43
CA ASP A 158 0.42 -2.03 -7.32
C ASP A 158 -0.71 -1.71 -8.29
N ASN A 159 -1.73 -0.97 -7.89
CA ASN A 159 -2.77 -0.47 -8.80
C ASN A 159 -2.18 0.44 -9.88
N ILE A 160 -1.27 1.35 -9.51
CA ILE A 160 -0.56 2.21 -10.46
C ILE A 160 0.30 1.37 -11.41
N ALA A 161 1.06 0.40 -10.89
CA ALA A 161 1.93 -0.48 -11.68
C ALA A 161 1.13 -1.25 -12.75
N ASN A 162 0.05 -1.91 -12.32
CA ASN A 162 -0.80 -2.71 -13.20
C ASN A 162 -1.47 -1.85 -14.27
N THR A 163 -1.93 -0.67 -13.92
CA THR A 163 -2.58 0.23 -14.88
C THR A 163 -1.58 0.80 -15.88
N LEU A 164 -0.42 1.25 -15.45
CA LEU A 164 0.61 1.74 -16.37
C LEU A 164 1.05 0.65 -17.36
N GLN A 165 1.19 -0.59 -16.90
CA GLN A 165 1.65 -1.70 -17.74
C GLN A 165 0.56 -2.21 -18.70
N GLN A 166 -0.64 -2.48 -18.21
CA GLN A 166 -1.70 -3.16 -18.96
C GLN A 166 -2.65 -2.16 -19.61
N THR A 167 -3.19 -1.23 -18.83
CA THR A 167 -4.25 -0.34 -19.27
C THR A 167 -3.77 0.65 -20.32
N LEU A 168 -2.57 1.22 -20.16
CA LEU A 168 -2.02 2.16 -21.13
C LEU A 168 -1.69 1.46 -22.46
N THR A 169 -1.10 0.25 -22.40
CA THR A 169 -0.84 -0.56 -23.61
C THR A 169 -2.14 -0.88 -24.33
N GLN A 170 -3.16 -1.33 -23.59
CA GLN A 170 -4.45 -1.69 -24.14
C GLN A 170 -5.19 -0.47 -24.72
N PHE A 171 -5.08 0.70 -24.08
CA PHE A 171 -5.63 1.95 -24.61
C PHE A 171 -5.01 2.31 -25.96
N VAL A 172 -3.67 2.29 -26.06
CA VAL A 172 -2.95 2.57 -27.31
C VAL A 172 -3.39 1.59 -28.41
N ASN A 173 -3.39 0.30 -28.11
CA ASN A 173 -3.78 -0.73 -29.08
C ASN A 173 -5.25 -0.57 -29.53
N SER A 174 -6.17 -0.34 -28.59
CA SER A 174 -7.58 -0.14 -28.90
C SER A 174 -7.83 1.10 -29.75
N PHE A 175 -7.13 2.19 -29.44
CA PHE A 175 -7.21 3.44 -30.19
C PHE A 175 -6.70 3.27 -31.61
N VAL A 176 -5.52 2.69 -31.79
CA VAL A 176 -4.93 2.46 -33.12
C VAL A 176 -5.78 1.48 -33.93
N LEU A 177 -6.24 0.38 -33.30
CA LEU A 177 -7.09 -0.61 -33.96
C LEU A 177 -8.40 -0.02 -34.43
N PHE A 178 -9.06 0.82 -33.63
CA PHE A 178 -10.31 1.48 -33.97
C PHE A 178 -10.18 2.28 -35.28
N PHE A 179 -9.16 3.16 -35.35
CA PHE A 179 -8.95 3.98 -36.55
C PHE A 179 -8.47 3.17 -37.76
N ALA A 180 -7.61 2.17 -37.56
CA ALA A 180 -7.13 1.32 -38.63
C ALA A 180 -8.27 0.47 -39.25
N VAL A 181 -9.13 -0.13 -38.43
CA VAL A 181 -10.29 -0.89 -38.88
C VAL A 181 -11.31 0.01 -39.58
N LEU A 182 -11.60 1.20 -39.01
CA LEU A 182 -12.50 2.17 -39.64
C LEU A 182 -12.00 2.58 -41.04
N TYR A 183 -10.69 2.85 -41.16
CA TYR A 183 -10.08 3.16 -42.45
C TYR A 183 -10.24 1.99 -43.45
N MET A 184 -9.99 0.76 -43.04
CA MET A 184 -10.14 -0.43 -43.88
C MET A 184 -11.60 -0.64 -44.29
N MET A 185 -12.57 -0.46 -43.41
CA MET A 185 -13.99 -0.54 -43.70
C MET A 185 -14.42 0.50 -44.73
N LEU A 186 -14.02 1.76 -44.55
CA LEU A 186 -14.31 2.85 -45.48
C LEU A 186 -13.64 2.62 -46.85
N SER A 187 -12.46 2.02 -46.91
CA SER A 187 -11.74 1.71 -48.14
C SER A 187 -12.44 0.62 -48.97
N ILE A 188 -13.23 -0.25 -48.34
CA ILE A 188 -14.00 -1.30 -49.02
C ILE A 188 -15.38 -0.75 -49.48
N SER A 189 -16.17 -0.21 -48.56
CA SER A 189 -17.49 0.35 -48.88
C SER A 189 -18.00 1.28 -47.76
N TRP A 190 -18.15 2.58 -48.06
CA TRP A 190 -18.71 3.55 -47.12
C TRP A 190 -20.16 3.22 -46.72
N GLN A 191 -20.95 2.64 -47.65
CA GLN A 191 -22.35 2.28 -47.40
C GLN A 191 -22.46 1.14 -46.37
N MET A 192 -21.61 0.11 -46.50
CA MET A 192 -21.57 -1.00 -45.55
C MET A 192 -21.01 -0.54 -44.20
N THR A 193 -20.08 0.42 -44.21
CA THR A 193 -19.56 1.02 -42.99
C THR A 193 -20.67 1.76 -42.23
N LEU A 194 -21.54 2.48 -42.90
CA LEU A 194 -22.72 3.11 -42.30
C LEU A 194 -23.66 2.08 -41.64
N ILE A 195 -23.90 0.94 -42.32
CA ILE A 195 -24.72 -0.15 -41.77
C ILE A 195 -24.08 -0.72 -40.49
N ALA A 196 -22.78 -1.01 -40.53
CA ALA A 196 -22.06 -1.47 -39.35
C ALA A 196 -22.11 -0.43 -38.22
N PHE A 197 -22.08 0.86 -38.56
CA PHE A 197 -22.14 1.94 -37.57
C PHE A 197 -23.49 2.01 -36.83
N VAL A 198 -24.58 1.48 -37.37
CA VAL A 198 -25.89 1.37 -36.70
C VAL A 198 -25.80 0.52 -35.42
N THR A 199 -24.90 -0.43 -35.39
CA THR A 199 -24.69 -1.25 -34.16
C THR A 199 -24.17 -0.43 -32.98
N VAL A 200 -23.50 0.70 -33.22
CA VAL A 200 -22.92 1.56 -32.19
C VAL A 200 -24.00 2.23 -31.32
N PRO A 201 -24.94 3.03 -31.88
CA PRO A 201 -26.00 3.62 -31.07
C PRO A 201 -26.88 2.55 -30.42
N LEU A 202 -27.11 1.41 -31.08
CA LEU A 202 -27.88 0.32 -30.50
C LEU A 202 -27.16 -0.26 -29.26
N SER A 203 -25.84 -0.43 -29.34
CA SER A 203 -25.02 -0.86 -28.17
C SER A 203 -25.06 0.16 -27.03
N VAL A 204 -24.97 1.46 -27.34
CA VAL A 204 -25.05 2.53 -26.35
C VAL A 204 -26.41 2.52 -25.64
N ILE A 205 -27.52 2.31 -26.39
CA ILE A 205 -28.86 2.21 -25.81
C ILE A 205 -28.94 1.00 -24.86
N VAL A 206 -28.47 -0.18 -25.29
CA VAL A 206 -28.47 -1.39 -24.46
C VAL A 206 -27.68 -1.17 -23.16
N ILE A 207 -26.47 -0.64 -23.26
CA ILE A 207 -25.64 -0.34 -22.08
C ILE A 207 -26.31 0.71 -21.21
N GLY A 208 -26.83 1.80 -21.78
CA GLY A 208 -27.48 2.88 -21.06
C GLY A 208 -28.74 2.45 -20.29
N LEU A 209 -29.44 1.41 -20.76
CA LEU A 209 -30.59 0.85 -20.07
C LEU A 209 -30.23 -0.13 -18.95
N ILE A 210 -29.19 -0.94 -19.15
CA ILE A 210 -28.83 -2.03 -18.21
C ILE A 210 -27.82 -1.56 -17.15
N ALA A 211 -26.77 -0.83 -17.54
CA ALA A 211 -25.66 -0.50 -16.64
C ALA A 211 -26.07 0.29 -15.39
N PRO A 212 -26.97 1.31 -15.44
CA PRO A 212 -27.36 2.03 -14.23
C PRO A 212 -28.10 1.15 -13.20
N ARG A 213 -28.91 0.19 -13.70
CA ARG A 213 -29.60 -0.79 -12.82
C ARG A 213 -28.60 -1.75 -12.20
N SER A 214 -27.69 -2.28 -13.00
CA SER A 214 -26.64 -3.18 -12.55
C SER A 214 -25.75 -2.50 -11.49
N GLN A 215 -25.31 -1.25 -11.70
CA GLN A 215 -24.49 -0.51 -10.75
C GLN A 215 -25.16 -0.31 -9.39
N LYS A 216 -26.47 0.00 -9.36
CA LYS A 216 -27.21 0.13 -8.09
C LYS A 216 -27.26 -1.20 -7.32
N LEU A 217 -27.46 -2.30 -8.03
CA LEU A 217 -27.50 -3.63 -7.43
C LEU A 217 -26.13 -4.08 -6.93
N PHE A 218 -25.05 -3.80 -7.68
CA PHE A 218 -23.69 -4.05 -7.22
C PHE A 218 -23.31 -3.21 -5.99
N ALA A 219 -23.72 -1.95 -5.95
CA ALA A 219 -23.52 -1.12 -4.76
C ALA A 219 -24.24 -1.70 -3.53
N SER A 220 -25.48 -2.19 -3.72
CA SER A 220 -26.24 -2.88 -2.65
C SER A 220 -25.57 -4.19 -2.22
N GLN A 221 -25.12 -5.00 -3.18
CA GLN A 221 -24.37 -6.24 -2.92
C GLN A 221 -23.10 -5.95 -2.11
N GLN A 222 -22.32 -4.95 -2.53
CA GLN A 222 -21.06 -4.59 -1.85
C GLN A 222 -21.31 -4.12 -0.42
N LYS A 223 -22.38 -3.32 -0.20
CA LYS A 223 -22.77 -2.89 1.15
C LYS A 223 -23.12 -4.07 2.05
N LYS A 224 -23.94 -5.02 1.53
CA LYS A 224 -24.37 -6.20 2.31
C LYS A 224 -23.21 -7.18 2.54
N LEU A 225 -22.29 -7.30 1.59
CA LEU A 225 -21.06 -8.08 1.77
C LEU A 225 -20.19 -7.47 2.88
N GLY A 226 -20.11 -6.13 2.95
CA GLY A 226 -19.44 -5.44 4.04
C GLY A 226 -20.06 -5.80 5.40
N LEU A 227 -21.37 -5.68 5.55
CA LEU A 227 -22.07 -6.01 6.78
C LEU A 227 -21.89 -7.48 7.21
N LEU A 228 -21.90 -8.41 6.25
CA LEU A 228 -21.65 -9.82 6.53
C LEU A 228 -20.20 -10.06 7.00
N ASN A 229 -19.23 -9.40 6.37
CA ASN A 229 -17.82 -9.49 6.79
C ASN A 229 -17.61 -8.91 8.19
N ASP A 230 -18.23 -7.76 8.50
CA ASP A 230 -18.18 -7.14 9.83
C ASP A 230 -18.73 -8.10 10.90
N GLN A 231 -19.85 -8.78 10.60
CA GLN A 231 -20.42 -9.80 11.51
C GLN A 231 -19.49 -11.01 11.66
N VAL A 232 -18.88 -11.50 10.59
CA VAL A 232 -17.93 -12.62 10.65
C VAL A 232 -16.72 -12.25 11.51
N GLU A 233 -16.19 -11.04 11.35
CA GLU A 233 -15.07 -10.53 12.15
C GLU A 233 -15.45 -10.42 13.63
N GLU A 234 -16.64 -9.85 13.93
CA GLU A 234 -17.17 -9.74 15.29
C GLU A 234 -17.38 -11.11 15.93
N THR A 235 -18.02 -12.04 15.22
CA THR A 235 -18.26 -13.41 15.68
C THR A 235 -16.96 -14.16 15.95
N TYR A 236 -15.95 -13.99 15.08
CA TYR A 236 -14.63 -14.61 15.26
C TYR A 236 -13.87 -14.01 16.44
N ALA A 237 -13.83 -12.69 16.55
CA ALA A 237 -13.19 -12.00 17.66
C ALA A 237 -13.88 -12.29 19.01
N GLY A 238 -15.22 -12.37 19.00
CA GLY A 238 -16.04 -12.65 20.17
C GLY A 238 -16.31 -14.13 20.42
N HIS A 239 -15.68 -15.06 19.69
CA HIS A 239 -16.04 -16.48 19.72
C HIS A 239 -16.06 -17.10 21.12
N VAL A 240 -15.08 -16.80 21.96
CA VAL A 240 -15.00 -17.28 23.36
C VAL A 240 -16.20 -16.78 24.18
N ILE A 241 -16.59 -15.53 23.97
CA ILE A 241 -17.72 -14.90 24.68
C ILE A 241 -19.04 -15.55 24.23
N ILE A 242 -19.23 -15.72 22.91
CA ILE A 242 -20.42 -16.39 22.34
C ILE A 242 -20.57 -17.78 22.92
N LYS A 243 -19.48 -18.56 22.99
CA LYS A 243 -19.47 -19.89 23.62
C LYS A 243 -19.77 -19.86 25.10
N THR A 244 -19.19 -18.91 25.84
CA THR A 244 -19.41 -18.79 27.30
C THR A 244 -20.87 -18.50 27.65
N TYR A 245 -21.55 -17.71 26.79
CA TYR A 245 -22.94 -17.31 27.01
C TYR A 245 -23.97 -18.16 26.24
N ASN A 246 -23.56 -19.24 25.54
CA ASN A 246 -24.41 -20.14 24.73
C ASN A 246 -25.28 -19.37 23.71
N ARG A 247 -24.65 -18.44 22.97
CA ARG A 247 -25.33 -17.56 21.98
C ARG A 247 -25.15 -18.01 20.54
N GLU A 248 -24.64 -19.22 20.28
CA GLU A 248 -24.31 -19.70 18.93
C GLU A 248 -25.54 -19.71 18.01
N GLU A 249 -26.71 -20.18 18.50
CA GLU A 249 -27.92 -20.23 17.68
C GLU A 249 -28.38 -18.84 17.24
N ALA A 250 -28.31 -17.85 18.14
CA ALA A 250 -28.67 -16.47 17.81
C ALA A 250 -27.74 -15.85 16.78
N GLU A 251 -26.42 -16.15 16.85
CA GLU A 251 -25.45 -15.69 15.88
C GLU A 251 -25.61 -16.37 14.51
N ILE A 252 -25.97 -17.68 14.50
CA ILE A 252 -26.28 -18.40 13.25
C ILE A 252 -27.51 -17.79 12.59
N GLU A 253 -28.61 -17.53 13.34
CA GLU A 253 -29.82 -16.91 12.81
C GLU A 253 -29.53 -15.50 12.20
N ASN A 254 -28.72 -14.70 12.90
CA ASN A 254 -28.31 -13.39 12.41
C ASN A 254 -27.48 -13.49 11.12
N PHE A 255 -26.54 -14.44 11.08
CA PHE A 255 -25.74 -14.72 9.89
C PHE A 255 -26.60 -15.18 8.71
N GLU A 256 -27.53 -16.11 8.92
CA GLU A 256 -28.44 -16.60 7.88
C GLU A 256 -29.27 -15.46 7.28
N LYS A 257 -29.81 -14.59 8.14
CA LYS A 257 -30.55 -13.41 7.69
C LYS A 257 -29.73 -12.49 6.81
N GLN A 258 -28.50 -12.14 7.23
CA GLN A 258 -27.62 -11.27 6.44
C GLN A 258 -27.16 -11.95 5.15
N ASN A 259 -26.88 -13.26 5.19
CA ASN A 259 -26.51 -14.06 4.03
C ASN A 259 -27.64 -14.14 3.01
N GLU A 260 -28.90 -14.32 3.45
CA GLU A 260 -30.06 -14.28 2.56
C GLU A 260 -30.24 -12.91 1.91
N GLU A 261 -30.04 -11.83 2.66
CA GLU A 261 -30.08 -10.47 2.11
C GLU A 261 -28.98 -10.23 1.07
N LEU A 262 -27.78 -10.74 1.33
CA LEU A 262 -26.66 -10.71 0.39
C LEU A 262 -27.00 -11.52 -0.87
N TYR A 263 -27.53 -12.75 -0.71
CA TYR A 263 -27.96 -13.60 -1.81
C TYR A 263 -28.96 -12.88 -2.72
N GLN A 264 -30.02 -12.27 -2.13
CA GLN A 264 -31.04 -11.54 -2.88
C GLN A 264 -30.48 -10.35 -3.68
N SER A 265 -29.45 -9.72 -3.19
CA SER A 265 -28.78 -8.61 -3.91
C SER A 265 -27.81 -9.13 -4.96
N SER A 266 -27.09 -10.20 -4.64
CA SER A 266 -26.04 -10.78 -5.49
C SER A 266 -26.61 -11.42 -6.76
N TRP A 267 -27.64 -12.28 -6.64
CA TRP A 267 -28.19 -12.92 -7.81
C TRP A 267 -28.80 -11.91 -8.79
N LYS A 268 -29.47 -10.84 -8.28
CA LYS A 268 -30.01 -9.75 -9.12
C LYS A 268 -28.91 -8.97 -9.80
N ALA A 269 -27.83 -8.62 -9.06
CA ALA A 269 -26.69 -7.92 -9.61
C ALA A 269 -26.02 -8.74 -10.73
N GLN A 270 -25.80 -10.04 -10.48
CA GLN A 270 -25.20 -10.95 -11.47
C GLN A 270 -26.11 -11.18 -12.69
N PHE A 271 -27.42 -11.33 -12.48
CA PHE A 271 -28.37 -11.49 -13.57
C PHE A 271 -28.35 -10.28 -14.53
N PHE A 272 -28.51 -9.06 -13.98
CA PHE A 272 -28.52 -7.85 -14.81
C PHE A 272 -27.16 -7.60 -15.47
N SER A 273 -26.06 -7.83 -14.77
CA SER A 273 -24.72 -7.72 -15.33
C SER A 273 -24.47 -8.78 -16.40
N GLY A 274 -24.82 -10.03 -16.11
CA GLY A 274 -24.65 -11.15 -17.02
C GLY A 274 -25.48 -11.02 -18.31
N PHE A 275 -26.59 -10.26 -18.27
CA PHE A 275 -27.43 -10.03 -19.42
C PHE A 275 -26.81 -9.05 -20.46
N ILE A 276 -25.83 -8.24 -20.06
CA ILE A 276 -25.15 -7.29 -20.96
C ILE A 276 -24.48 -8.04 -22.13
N MET A 277 -23.69 -9.08 -21.86
CA MET A 277 -22.96 -9.80 -22.90
C MET A 277 -23.85 -10.48 -23.93
N PRO A 278 -24.92 -11.23 -23.60
CA PRO A 278 -25.88 -11.74 -24.54
C PRO A 278 -26.54 -10.66 -25.40
N MET A 279 -26.91 -9.52 -24.79
CA MET A 279 -27.50 -8.40 -25.53
C MET A 279 -26.50 -7.75 -26.50
N MET A 280 -25.25 -7.57 -26.09
CA MET A 280 -24.20 -7.07 -26.98
C MET A 280 -23.92 -8.04 -28.14
N ASN A 281 -23.92 -9.35 -27.88
CA ASN A 281 -23.80 -10.35 -28.94
C ASN A 281 -25.01 -10.34 -29.89
N PHE A 282 -26.21 -10.12 -29.38
CA PHE A 282 -27.41 -9.98 -30.20
C PHE A 282 -27.32 -8.77 -31.13
N VAL A 283 -26.93 -7.60 -30.60
CA VAL A 283 -26.68 -6.39 -31.39
C VAL A 283 -25.62 -6.62 -32.46
N LYS A 284 -24.52 -7.28 -32.10
CA LYS A 284 -23.44 -7.63 -33.01
C LYS A 284 -23.94 -8.55 -34.14
N ASN A 285 -24.75 -9.56 -33.80
CA ASN A 285 -25.31 -10.51 -34.80
C ASN A 285 -26.32 -9.86 -35.74
N ILE A 286 -27.08 -8.85 -35.29
CA ILE A 286 -27.91 -8.02 -36.18
C ILE A 286 -27.01 -7.29 -37.17
N GLY A 287 -25.94 -6.64 -36.71
CA GLY A 287 -24.97 -5.99 -37.59
C GLY A 287 -24.36 -6.95 -38.62
N TYR A 288 -23.97 -8.14 -38.16
CA TYR A 288 -23.43 -9.19 -38.99
C TYR A 288 -24.44 -9.62 -40.08
N LEU A 289 -25.70 -9.85 -39.71
CA LEU A 289 -26.78 -10.21 -40.64
C LEU A 289 -27.00 -9.12 -41.69
N LEU A 290 -27.10 -7.86 -41.28
CA LEU A 290 -27.29 -6.74 -42.19
C LEU A 290 -26.12 -6.61 -43.19
N VAL A 291 -24.89 -6.72 -42.70
CA VAL A 291 -23.67 -6.70 -43.53
C VAL A 291 -23.65 -7.89 -44.50
N ALA A 292 -24.02 -9.08 -44.06
CA ALA A 292 -24.06 -10.28 -44.90
C ALA A 292 -25.10 -10.16 -46.02
N VAL A 293 -26.32 -9.70 -45.70
CA VAL A 293 -27.42 -9.53 -46.66
C VAL A 293 -27.06 -8.44 -47.69
N VAL A 294 -26.67 -7.26 -47.25
CA VAL A 294 -26.33 -6.14 -48.16
C VAL A 294 -25.07 -6.46 -48.97
N GLY A 295 -24.07 -7.07 -48.34
CA GLY A 295 -22.86 -7.54 -49.00
C GLY A 295 -23.15 -8.59 -50.06
N GLY A 296 -24.01 -9.57 -49.75
CA GLY A 296 -24.45 -10.58 -50.70
C GLY A 296 -25.18 -9.98 -51.92
N ILE A 297 -26.07 -9.00 -51.72
CA ILE A 297 -26.73 -8.26 -52.80
C ILE A 297 -25.68 -7.52 -53.66
N LYS A 298 -24.69 -6.88 -53.08
CA LYS A 298 -23.62 -6.19 -53.80
C LYS A 298 -22.72 -7.15 -54.59
N VAL A 299 -22.45 -8.34 -54.08
CA VAL A 299 -21.73 -9.40 -54.81
C VAL A 299 -22.54 -9.88 -55.99
N ALA A 300 -23.86 -10.14 -55.84
CA ALA A 300 -24.74 -10.55 -56.90
C ALA A 300 -24.81 -9.51 -58.03
N ASN A 301 -24.76 -8.23 -57.69
CA ASN A 301 -24.76 -7.12 -58.66
C ASN A 301 -23.36 -6.78 -59.22
N GLY A 302 -22.32 -7.55 -58.88
CA GLY A 302 -20.95 -7.34 -59.36
C GLY A 302 -20.23 -6.12 -58.78
N GLY A 303 -20.82 -5.47 -57.75
CA GLY A 303 -20.26 -4.26 -57.11
C GLY A 303 -19.21 -4.56 -56.03
N MET A 304 -18.98 -5.83 -55.68
CA MET A 304 -18.07 -6.25 -54.59
C MET A 304 -17.68 -7.72 -54.77
N THR A 305 -16.50 -8.12 -54.27
CA THR A 305 -16.09 -9.52 -54.28
C THR A 305 -16.59 -10.24 -53.00
N LEU A 306 -16.69 -11.59 -53.07
CA LEU A 306 -17.07 -12.38 -51.89
C LEU A 306 -16.04 -12.24 -50.77
N GLY A 307 -14.76 -12.13 -51.13
CA GLY A 307 -13.67 -11.88 -50.20
C GLY A 307 -13.75 -10.53 -49.48
N ASP A 308 -14.23 -9.48 -50.18
CA ASP A 308 -14.48 -8.18 -49.56
C ASP A 308 -15.59 -8.27 -48.49
N VAL A 309 -16.65 -9.03 -48.74
CA VAL A 309 -17.73 -9.27 -47.78
C VAL A 309 -17.19 -10.02 -46.56
N GLN A 310 -16.38 -11.07 -46.77
CA GLN A 310 -15.75 -11.81 -45.66
C GLN A 310 -14.82 -10.90 -44.84
N ALA A 311 -13.98 -10.11 -45.50
CA ALA A 311 -13.10 -9.15 -44.82
C ALA A 311 -13.92 -8.13 -44.00
N PHE A 312 -15.02 -7.64 -44.59
CA PHE A 312 -15.89 -6.67 -43.92
C PHE A 312 -16.58 -7.25 -42.68
N LEU A 313 -17.03 -8.51 -42.74
CA LEU A 313 -17.59 -9.22 -41.58
C LEU A 313 -16.56 -9.35 -40.43
N GLN A 314 -15.30 -9.64 -40.78
CA GLN A 314 -14.22 -9.66 -39.78
C GLN A 314 -13.95 -8.27 -39.20
N TYR A 315 -13.92 -7.21 -40.04
CA TYR A 315 -13.75 -5.84 -39.55
C TYR A 315 -14.92 -5.38 -38.66
N THR A 316 -16.16 -5.78 -38.95
CA THR A 316 -17.31 -5.49 -38.10
C THR A 316 -17.13 -6.07 -36.71
N ASN A 317 -16.57 -7.28 -36.58
CA ASN A 317 -16.22 -7.88 -35.29
C ASN A 317 -15.10 -7.13 -34.61
N GLN A 318 -14.01 -6.79 -35.31
CA GLN A 318 -12.86 -6.07 -34.78
C GLN A 318 -13.19 -4.61 -34.40
N PHE A 319 -14.19 -3.99 -35.03
CA PHE A 319 -14.63 -2.62 -34.73
C PHE A 319 -15.35 -2.49 -33.38
N SER A 320 -16.17 -3.51 -33.05
CA SER A 320 -16.95 -3.48 -31.80
C SER A 320 -16.12 -3.74 -30.53
N GLN A 321 -15.01 -4.48 -30.67
CA GLN A 321 -14.19 -4.89 -29.54
C GLN A 321 -13.50 -3.72 -28.81
N PRO A 322 -12.80 -2.77 -29.48
CA PRO A 322 -12.18 -1.63 -28.84
C PRO A 322 -13.15 -0.75 -28.06
N MET A 323 -14.38 -0.60 -28.56
CA MET A 323 -15.39 0.24 -27.90
C MET A 323 -15.77 -0.31 -26.52
N SER A 324 -16.00 -1.64 -26.43
CA SER A 324 -16.29 -2.28 -25.14
C SER A 324 -15.10 -2.20 -24.18
N GLN A 325 -13.89 -2.33 -24.70
CA GLN A 325 -12.67 -2.24 -23.89
C GLN A 325 -12.43 -0.82 -23.37
N MET A 326 -12.63 0.21 -24.19
CA MET A 326 -12.42 1.61 -23.77
C MET A 326 -13.32 2.01 -22.60
N ALA A 327 -14.56 1.52 -22.52
CA ALA A 327 -15.45 1.77 -21.38
C ALA A 327 -14.87 1.21 -20.07
N ASN A 328 -14.30 0.01 -20.09
CA ASN A 328 -13.65 -0.58 -18.91
C ASN A 328 -12.34 0.14 -18.53
N LEU A 329 -11.57 0.58 -19.55
CA LEU A 329 -10.32 1.30 -19.32
C LEU A 329 -10.54 2.64 -18.60
N ILE A 330 -11.63 3.35 -18.89
CA ILE A 330 -11.97 4.61 -18.20
C ILE A 330 -12.14 4.38 -16.69
N ASN A 331 -12.86 3.33 -16.30
CA ASN A 331 -13.06 3.00 -14.89
C ASN A 331 -11.75 2.64 -14.20
N THR A 332 -10.91 1.84 -14.86
CA THR A 332 -9.59 1.46 -14.32
C THR A 332 -8.68 2.67 -14.17
N VAL A 333 -8.65 3.57 -15.16
CA VAL A 333 -7.86 4.80 -15.06
C VAL A 333 -8.36 5.70 -13.93
N GLN A 334 -9.70 5.83 -13.74
CA GLN A 334 -10.26 6.59 -12.63
C GLN A 334 -9.83 6.04 -11.27
N ALA A 335 -9.88 4.73 -11.09
CA ALA A 335 -9.45 4.07 -9.85
C ALA A 335 -7.93 4.29 -9.60
N THR A 336 -7.13 4.19 -10.65
CA THR A 336 -5.68 4.38 -10.55
C THR A 336 -5.31 5.83 -10.26
N VAL A 337 -6.00 6.80 -10.86
CA VAL A 337 -5.76 8.22 -10.54
C VAL A 337 -6.12 8.50 -9.08
N ALA A 338 -7.17 7.87 -8.53
CA ALA A 338 -7.49 7.98 -7.10
C ALA A 338 -6.39 7.34 -6.21
N SER A 339 -5.82 6.19 -6.61
CA SER A 339 -4.66 5.60 -5.92
C SER A 339 -3.42 6.49 -6.01
N ALA A 340 -3.15 7.07 -7.19
CA ALA A 340 -2.04 8.00 -7.38
C ALA A 340 -2.21 9.28 -6.54
N GLU A 341 -3.43 9.81 -6.43
CA GLU A 341 -3.72 10.97 -5.58
C GLU A 341 -3.36 10.70 -4.12
N ARG A 342 -3.72 9.52 -3.57
CA ARG A 342 -3.36 9.14 -2.20
C ARG A 342 -1.84 8.99 -2.00
N VAL A 343 -1.14 8.46 -2.99
CA VAL A 343 0.33 8.39 -2.95
C VAL A 343 0.94 9.80 -3.00
N PHE A 344 0.40 10.68 -3.85
CA PHE A 344 0.88 12.06 -3.94
C PHE A 344 0.53 12.89 -2.71
N GLU A 345 -0.56 12.63 -2.01
CA GLU A 345 -0.84 13.25 -0.72
C GLU A 345 0.32 13.01 0.26
N VAL A 346 0.87 11.79 0.32
CA VAL A 346 2.05 11.51 1.16
C VAL A 346 3.30 12.23 0.65
N LEU A 347 3.51 12.27 -0.67
CA LEU A 347 4.67 12.96 -1.25
C LEU A 347 4.64 14.48 -1.06
N ASP A 348 3.45 15.05 -0.91
CA ASP A 348 3.23 16.49 -0.71
C ASP A 348 3.16 16.89 0.77
N GLU A 349 3.20 15.91 1.70
CA GLU A 349 3.18 16.16 3.13
C GLU A 349 4.38 17.01 3.56
N GLU A 350 4.22 17.81 4.58
CA GLU A 350 5.33 18.61 5.12
C GLU A 350 6.45 17.70 5.67
N GLU A 351 7.68 18.07 5.39
CA GLU A 351 8.85 17.35 5.94
C GLU A 351 9.22 17.91 7.31
N MET A 352 9.89 17.09 8.12
CA MET A 352 10.51 17.57 9.34
C MET A 352 11.37 18.80 9.06
N THR A 353 11.51 19.66 10.07
CA THR A 353 12.37 20.83 9.99
C THR A 353 13.77 20.45 9.50
N GLU A 354 14.32 21.24 8.56
CA GLU A 354 15.67 21.01 8.03
C GLU A 354 16.70 21.03 9.15
N GLU A 355 17.64 20.10 9.08
CA GLU A 355 18.73 20.02 10.04
C GLU A 355 19.80 21.07 9.70
N LYS A 356 20.37 21.69 10.72
CA LYS A 356 21.48 22.61 10.50
C LYS A 356 22.70 21.83 10.04
N SER A 357 23.35 22.29 8.96
CA SER A 357 24.53 21.63 8.40
C SER A 357 25.80 21.79 9.27
N ASN A 358 25.82 22.73 10.19
CA ASN A 358 26.92 22.94 11.12
C ASN A 358 26.51 22.50 12.52
N VAL A 359 27.05 21.37 12.95
CA VAL A 359 26.88 20.90 14.33
C VAL A 359 27.56 21.86 15.28
N THR A 360 26.83 22.33 16.27
CA THR A 360 27.40 23.19 17.31
C THR A 360 28.24 22.32 18.26
N PRO A 361 29.50 22.65 18.53
CA PRO A 361 30.29 21.87 19.49
C PRO A 361 29.62 21.80 20.87
N ILE A 362 29.65 20.60 21.48
CA ILE A 362 29.14 20.39 22.83
C ILE A 362 29.92 21.25 23.79
N GLN A 363 29.21 22.04 24.59
CA GLN A 363 29.77 22.94 25.59
C GLN A 363 29.73 22.27 26.98
N ASN A 364 30.71 22.57 27.84
CA ASN A 364 30.65 22.16 29.23
C ASN A 364 29.53 22.91 29.96
N SER A 365 28.43 22.20 30.22
CA SER A 365 27.28 22.69 30.99
C SER A 365 27.28 22.06 32.39
N PRO A 366 26.77 22.74 33.41
CA PRO A 366 26.55 22.13 34.72
C PRO A 366 25.45 21.06 34.69
N TYR A 367 24.67 21.02 33.63
CA TYR A 367 23.57 20.11 33.46
C TYR A 367 23.73 19.31 32.15
N LYS A 368 23.51 18.01 32.22
CA LYS A 368 23.48 17.11 31.05
C LYS A 368 22.31 17.43 30.15
N ILE A 369 21.14 17.65 30.75
CA ILE A 369 19.92 18.01 30.07
C ILE A 369 19.25 19.17 30.82
N SER A 370 18.78 20.18 30.05
CA SER A 370 17.96 21.25 30.62
C SER A 370 16.77 21.57 29.72
N PHE A 371 15.63 21.76 30.35
CA PHE A 371 14.41 22.29 29.76
C PHE A 371 14.22 23.71 30.27
N GLU A 372 14.14 24.66 29.39
CA GLU A 372 14.02 26.08 29.74
C GLU A 372 12.75 26.65 29.08
N HIS A 373 11.74 26.93 29.88
CA HIS A 373 10.45 27.52 29.47
C HIS A 373 9.80 26.77 28.29
N VAL A 374 9.86 25.43 28.31
CA VAL A 374 9.37 24.62 27.18
C VAL A 374 7.86 24.70 27.09
N GLN A 375 7.40 25.00 25.87
CA GLN A 375 6.00 25.02 25.47
C GLN A 375 5.78 23.99 24.38
N PHE A 376 4.77 23.14 24.55
CA PHE A 376 4.46 22.09 23.59
C PHE A 376 2.97 21.70 23.60
N GLY A 377 2.44 21.34 22.43
CA GLY A 377 1.13 20.74 22.19
C GLY A 377 1.11 20.05 20.85
N TYR A 378 0.35 18.96 20.73
CA TYR A 378 0.31 18.10 19.54
C TYR A 378 -0.42 18.70 18.32
N GLY A 379 -1.34 19.66 18.52
CA GLY A 379 -2.08 20.33 17.44
C GLY A 379 -1.27 21.46 16.79
N ASP A 380 -1.66 21.87 15.60
CA ASP A 380 -1.04 22.99 14.89
C ASP A 380 -1.39 24.35 15.54
N ASP A 381 -2.51 24.42 16.24
CA ASP A 381 -2.97 25.63 16.92
C ASP A 381 -2.25 25.83 18.26
N ASN A 382 -1.74 27.04 18.48
CA ASN A 382 -1.09 27.44 19.75
C ASN A 382 -2.06 27.52 20.94
N GLU A 383 -3.36 27.25 20.74
CA GLU A 383 -4.39 27.40 21.77
C GLU A 383 -4.47 26.22 22.74
N GLU A 384 -4.02 25.01 22.36
CA GLU A 384 -4.00 23.82 23.24
C GLU A 384 -2.57 23.37 23.54
N LEU A 385 -1.89 24.14 24.39
CA LEU A 385 -0.60 23.71 24.92
C LEU A 385 -0.79 22.66 26.03
N LEU A 386 -0.19 21.48 25.85
CA LEU A 386 -0.06 20.47 26.91
C LEU A 386 0.95 20.92 27.95
N MET A 387 2.14 21.36 27.53
CA MET A 387 3.18 21.95 28.38
C MET A 387 3.19 23.46 28.15
N LYS A 388 3.00 24.24 29.22
CA LYS A 388 2.88 25.71 29.13
C LYS A 388 4.16 26.43 29.49
N ASP A 389 4.88 25.94 30.51
CA ASP A 389 6.15 26.49 31.02
C ASP A 389 6.94 25.41 31.74
N PHE A 390 7.34 24.37 30.99
CA PHE A 390 8.04 23.23 31.60
C PHE A 390 9.52 23.54 31.77
N ASN A 391 10.00 23.43 33.03
CA ASN A 391 11.36 23.71 33.43
C ASN A 391 11.95 22.52 34.20
N LEU A 392 13.15 22.06 33.78
CA LEU A 392 13.85 20.94 34.42
C LEU A 392 15.34 21.02 34.17
N ASN A 393 16.15 20.73 35.19
CA ASN A 393 17.61 20.60 35.08
C ASN A 393 18.05 19.24 35.60
N VAL A 394 18.79 18.48 34.79
CA VAL A 394 19.30 17.14 35.13
C VAL A 394 20.82 17.13 35.04
N LYS A 395 21.48 16.69 36.09
CA LYS A 395 22.94 16.57 36.15
C LYS A 395 23.42 15.27 35.51
N GLU A 396 24.67 15.23 35.10
CA GLU A 396 25.31 14.01 34.62
C GLU A 396 25.25 12.90 35.72
N GLY A 397 24.92 11.67 35.30
CA GLY A 397 24.80 10.50 36.16
C GLY A 397 23.55 10.49 37.05
N GLN A 398 22.65 11.47 36.94
CA GLN A 398 21.45 11.55 37.77
C GLN A 398 20.34 10.66 37.21
N MET A 399 19.71 9.89 38.10
CA MET A 399 18.50 9.13 37.80
C MET A 399 17.26 9.97 38.11
N VAL A 400 16.47 10.26 37.09
CA VAL A 400 15.21 11.03 37.17
C VAL A 400 14.02 10.11 37.01
N ALA A 401 13.19 9.98 38.05
CA ALA A 401 11.93 9.27 37.96
C ALA A 401 10.79 10.22 37.54
N ILE A 402 10.02 9.84 36.53
CA ILE A 402 8.85 10.57 36.03
C ILE A 402 7.60 9.89 36.55
N VAL A 403 6.81 10.58 37.37
CA VAL A 403 5.60 10.05 38.04
C VAL A 403 4.40 10.94 37.69
N GLY A 404 3.23 10.36 37.60
CA GLY A 404 1.98 11.10 37.37
C GLY A 404 0.87 10.20 36.83
N PRO A 405 -0.39 10.66 36.86
CA PRO A 405 -1.52 9.90 36.32
C PRO A 405 -1.39 9.65 34.81
N THR A 406 -2.26 8.78 34.30
CA THR A 406 -2.38 8.59 32.83
C THR A 406 -2.80 9.90 32.17
N GLY A 407 -2.12 10.29 31.07
CA GLY A 407 -2.35 11.57 30.41
C GLY A 407 -1.58 12.77 30.99
N ALA A 408 -0.74 12.58 32.03
CA ALA A 408 0.04 13.66 32.62
C ALA A 408 1.15 14.26 31.73
N GLY A 409 1.43 13.67 30.55
CA GLY A 409 2.47 14.14 29.63
C GLY A 409 3.82 13.42 29.74
N LYS A 410 3.90 12.28 30.47
CA LYS A 410 5.14 11.50 30.65
C LYS A 410 5.77 11.05 29.33
N SER A 411 4.99 10.43 28.45
CA SER A 411 5.49 9.99 27.13
C SER A 411 5.82 11.18 26.22
N THR A 412 5.12 12.30 26.39
CA THR A 412 5.43 13.54 25.66
C THR A 412 6.82 14.06 26.01
N LEU A 413 7.18 14.04 27.30
CA LEU A 413 8.52 14.45 27.74
C LEU A 413 9.61 13.61 27.07
N ILE A 414 9.41 12.29 27.00
CA ILE A 414 10.34 11.36 26.32
C ILE A 414 10.44 11.70 24.83
N ASN A 415 9.31 11.88 24.16
CA ASN A 415 9.29 12.21 22.74
C ASN A 415 10.00 13.54 22.41
N LEU A 416 9.94 14.50 23.32
CA LEU A 416 10.65 15.77 23.20
C LEU A 416 12.15 15.63 23.43
N LEU A 417 12.57 14.77 24.38
CA LEU A 417 13.99 14.49 24.64
C LEU A 417 14.73 13.97 23.41
N GLU A 418 14.10 13.02 22.68
CA GLU A 418 14.68 12.43 21.46
C GLU A 418 14.36 13.24 20.19
N ARG A 419 13.71 14.39 20.36
CA ARG A 419 13.31 15.28 19.26
C ARG A 419 12.49 14.56 18.19
N PHE A 420 11.50 13.73 18.62
CA PHE A 420 10.45 13.25 17.72
C PHE A 420 9.48 14.36 17.35
N TYR A 421 9.39 15.37 18.23
CA TYR A 421 8.66 16.63 18.03
C TYR A 421 9.57 17.81 18.37
N ASP A 422 9.44 18.89 17.65
CA ASP A 422 10.09 20.15 17.99
C ASP A 422 9.20 20.96 18.96
N VAL A 423 9.81 21.69 19.89
CA VAL A 423 9.11 22.52 20.86
C VAL A 423 8.52 23.77 20.19
N LYS A 424 7.35 24.21 20.63
CA LYS A 424 6.70 25.45 20.15
C LYS A 424 7.28 26.72 20.77
N GLY A 425 7.82 26.61 21.99
CA GLY A 425 8.48 27.72 22.71
C GLY A 425 9.52 27.18 23.68
N GLY A 426 10.40 28.04 24.14
CA GLY A 426 11.51 27.64 25.00
C GLY A 426 12.61 26.85 24.29
N SER A 427 13.41 26.11 25.04
CA SER A 427 14.52 25.30 24.54
C SER A 427 14.76 24.04 25.36
N ILE A 428 15.16 22.96 24.68
CA ILE A 428 15.72 21.76 25.32
C ILE A 428 17.19 21.72 24.93
N LYS A 429 18.05 21.60 25.94
CA LYS A 429 19.50 21.60 25.77
C LYS A 429 20.10 20.29 26.21
N PHE A 430 21.02 19.76 25.41
CA PHE A 430 21.90 18.65 25.73
C PHE A 430 23.32 19.18 25.87
N ASP A 431 23.97 18.98 27.01
CA ASP A 431 25.28 19.56 27.36
C ASP A 431 25.38 21.08 27.07
N GLY A 432 24.30 21.83 27.33
CA GLY A 432 24.24 23.28 27.09
C GLY A 432 23.95 23.71 25.64
N VAL A 433 23.86 22.78 24.67
CA VAL A 433 23.54 23.03 23.25
C VAL A 433 22.05 22.77 23.03
N ASP A 434 21.37 23.71 22.37
CA ASP A 434 19.95 23.49 21.97
C ASP A 434 19.86 22.29 21.02
N THR A 435 18.95 21.37 21.32
CA THR A 435 18.73 20.16 20.50
C THR A 435 18.38 20.47 19.06
N ARG A 436 17.84 21.67 18.78
CA ARG A 436 17.55 22.14 17.41
C ARG A 436 18.78 22.55 16.62
N ASP A 437 19.91 22.78 17.30
CA ASP A 437 21.20 23.13 16.70
C ASP A 437 22.05 21.88 16.40
N MET A 438 21.65 20.72 16.88
CA MET A 438 22.25 19.41 16.58
C MET A 438 21.47 18.71 15.46
N SER A 439 22.11 17.79 14.72
CA SER A 439 21.37 16.86 13.87
C SER A 439 20.62 15.84 14.73
N ARG A 440 19.49 15.32 14.23
CA ARG A 440 18.71 14.29 14.96
C ARG A 440 19.51 13.01 15.16
N ASP A 441 20.32 12.64 14.16
CA ASP A 441 21.17 11.44 14.22
C ASP A 441 22.24 11.60 15.30
N GLU A 442 22.89 12.76 15.42
CA GLU A 442 23.86 13.03 16.47
C GLU A 442 23.20 13.04 17.84
N LEU A 443 22.11 13.80 18.01
CA LEU A 443 21.39 13.84 19.28
C LEU A 443 21.00 12.43 19.74
N ARG A 444 20.35 11.65 18.86
CA ARG A 444 19.88 10.30 19.18
C ARG A 444 21.00 9.30 19.42
N SER A 445 22.21 9.54 18.90
CA SER A 445 23.36 8.67 19.15
C SER A 445 23.80 8.68 20.64
N HIS A 446 23.44 9.72 21.38
CA HIS A 446 23.71 9.82 22.82
C HIS A 446 22.63 9.14 23.68
N PHE A 447 21.49 8.77 23.08
CA PHE A 447 20.35 8.18 23.78
C PHE A 447 20.19 6.69 23.47
N SER A 448 19.60 5.97 24.39
CA SER A 448 18.99 4.67 24.13
C SER A 448 17.70 4.53 24.91
N MET A 449 16.72 3.87 24.30
CA MET A 449 15.39 3.69 24.88
C MET A 449 15.06 2.21 25.06
N VAL A 450 14.52 1.87 26.23
CA VAL A 450 13.88 0.58 26.48
C VAL A 450 12.40 0.84 26.72
N LEU A 451 11.59 0.53 25.72
CA LEU A 451 10.14 0.76 25.73
C LEU A 451 9.39 -0.35 26.46
N GLN A 452 8.19 -0.01 26.95
CA GLN A 452 7.22 -0.95 27.49
C GLN A 452 6.83 -1.99 26.45
N ASP A 453 6.47 -1.55 25.23
CA ASP A 453 6.15 -2.41 24.10
C ASP A 453 7.45 -2.83 23.41
N THR A 454 7.87 -4.06 23.70
CA THR A 454 9.09 -4.64 23.14
C THR A 454 8.86 -5.04 21.68
N TRP A 455 9.51 -4.34 20.74
CA TRP A 455 9.44 -4.68 19.34
C TRP A 455 10.74 -5.32 18.85
N LEU A 456 10.61 -6.48 18.19
CA LEU A 456 11.71 -7.24 17.62
C LEU A 456 11.46 -7.49 16.15
N PHE A 457 12.53 -7.45 15.34
CA PHE A 457 12.49 -7.74 13.92
C PHE A 457 12.39 -9.23 13.66
N ASN A 458 11.76 -9.62 12.55
CA ASN A 458 11.88 -10.96 11.99
C ASN A 458 13.33 -11.19 11.56
N GLY A 459 14.04 -12.03 12.30
CA GLY A 459 15.47 -12.30 12.16
C GLY A 459 15.96 -13.10 13.33
N THR A 460 17.27 -13.33 13.42
CA THR A 460 17.86 -14.06 14.56
C THR A 460 17.86 -13.23 15.85
N ILE A 461 17.96 -13.90 16.99
CA ILE A 461 18.16 -13.20 18.28
C ILE A 461 19.42 -12.34 18.21
N LEU A 462 20.49 -12.88 17.59
CA LEU A 462 21.75 -12.14 17.40
C LEU A 462 21.55 -10.86 16.58
N ASP A 463 20.83 -10.93 15.45
CA ASP A 463 20.54 -9.75 14.63
C ASP A 463 19.74 -8.70 15.41
N ASN A 464 18.80 -9.15 16.23
CA ASN A 464 18.01 -8.27 17.07
C ASN A 464 18.83 -7.55 18.13
N ILE A 465 19.86 -8.17 18.70
CA ILE A 465 20.80 -7.52 19.62
C ILE A 465 21.69 -6.53 18.85
N LYS A 466 22.26 -6.95 17.72
CA LYS A 466 23.15 -6.14 16.88
C LYS A 466 22.46 -4.88 16.33
N TYR A 467 21.14 -4.92 16.17
CA TYR A 467 20.36 -3.77 15.72
C TYR A 467 20.55 -2.51 16.58
N GLY A 468 20.92 -2.66 17.85
CA GLY A 468 21.18 -1.53 18.74
C GLY A 468 22.31 -0.62 18.27
N SER A 469 23.33 -1.15 17.57
CA SER A 469 24.46 -0.33 17.13
C SER A 469 25.16 -0.92 15.90
N GLU A 470 25.14 -0.19 14.78
CA GLU A 470 25.94 -0.56 13.60
C GLU A 470 27.45 -0.55 13.91
N LYS A 471 27.90 0.41 14.74
CA LYS A 471 29.29 0.58 15.10
C LYS A 471 29.84 -0.60 15.90
N TYR A 472 29.08 -1.10 16.85
CA TYR A 472 29.50 -2.15 17.78
C TYR A 472 28.92 -3.52 17.46
N GLY A 473 27.95 -3.61 16.55
CA GLY A 473 27.32 -4.87 16.15
C GLY A 473 28.25 -5.86 15.44
N GLN A 474 29.39 -5.38 14.93
CA GLN A 474 30.43 -6.23 14.33
C GLN A 474 31.46 -6.76 15.34
N ASP A 475 31.45 -6.23 16.57
CA ASP A 475 32.33 -6.67 17.67
C ASP A 475 31.65 -7.82 18.45
N GLU A 476 32.04 -9.05 18.15
CA GLU A 476 31.43 -10.25 18.74
C GLU A 476 31.62 -10.32 20.27
N GLU A 477 32.78 -9.87 20.78
CA GLU A 477 33.04 -9.86 22.23
C GLU A 477 32.11 -8.87 22.93
N ARG A 478 31.91 -7.71 22.35
CA ARG A 478 31.03 -6.66 22.89
C ARG A 478 29.56 -7.06 22.82
N VAL A 479 29.14 -7.71 21.73
CA VAL A 479 27.78 -8.27 21.59
C VAL A 479 27.53 -9.35 22.64
N ALA A 480 28.47 -10.27 22.81
CA ALA A 480 28.39 -11.31 23.84
C ALA A 480 28.35 -10.71 25.27
N ALA A 481 29.19 -9.71 25.55
CA ALA A 481 29.19 -9.02 26.84
C ALA A 481 27.84 -8.30 27.11
N ALA A 482 27.24 -7.68 26.09
CA ALA A 482 25.92 -7.04 26.19
C ALA A 482 24.81 -8.07 26.45
N ALA A 483 24.83 -9.19 25.75
CA ALA A 483 23.89 -10.28 25.93
C ALA A 483 23.97 -10.90 27.33
N ALA A 484 25.21 -11.17 27.82
CA ALA A 484 25.44 -11.67 29.16
C ALA A 484 25.02 -10.66 30.24
N ALA A 485 25.31 -9.36 30.04
CA ALA A 485 24.90 -8.30 30.95
C ALA A 485 23.39 -8.18 31.10
N ALA A 486 22.66 -8.45 30.04
CA ALA A 486 21.20 -8.46 29.98
C ALA A 486 20.57 -9.81 30.34
N HIS A 487 21.33 -10.83 30.74
CA HIS A 487 20.85 -12.19 31.03
C HIS A 487 20.15 -12.88 29.82
N VAL A 488 20.51 -12.53 28.60
CA VAL A 488 20.00 -13.20 27.41
C VAL A 488 20.57 -14.61 27.28
N ASP A 489 21.83 -14.82 27.68
CA ASP A 489 22.50 -16.13 27.72
C ASP A 489 21.70 -17.17 28.50
N ASP A 490 21.07 -16.78 29.61
CA ASP A 490 20.37 -17.67 30.53
C ASP A 490 19.27 -18.50 29.84
N PHE A 491 18.63 -17.93 28.81
CA PHE A 491 17.58 -18.64 28.07
C PHE A 491 17.99 -19.06 26.66
N VAL A 492 18.89 -18.33 26.00
CA VAL A 492 19.27 -18.62 24.61
C VAL A 492 19.92 -19.99 24.50
N HIS A 493 20.75 -20.40 25.47
CA HIS A 493 21.34 -21.74 25.50
C HIS A 493 20.34 -22.87 25.68
N THR A 494 19.09 -22.59 26.06
CA THR A 494 18.00 -23.57 26.12
C THR A 494 17.30 -23.78 24.77
N LEU A 495 17.53 -22.88 23.80
CA LEU A 495 16.93 -22.93 22.48
C LEU A 495 17.79 -23.83 21.55
N PRO A 496 17.16 -24.63 20.65
CA PRO A 496 17.88 -25.56 19.79
C PRO A 496 18.93 -24.91 18.87
N ALA A 497 18.67 -23.69 18.40
CA ALA A 497 19.56 -22.91 17.54
C ALA A 497 20.33 -21.80 18.28
N GLY A 498 20.21 -21.70 19.61
CA GLY A 498 20.91 -20.68 20.37
C GLY A 498 20.61 -19.26 19.86
N TYR A 499 21.64 -18.45 19.65
CA TYR A 499 21.55 -17.09 19.12
C TYR A 499 21.05 -17.02 17.67
N ASP A 500 21.16 -18.10 16.89
CA ASP A 500 20.66 -18.18 15.52
C ASP A 500 19.16 -18.54 15.45
N THR A 501 18.48 -18.60 16.61
CA THR A 501 17.04 -18.82 16.65
C THR A 501 16.33 -17.67 15.96
N ILE A 502 15.54 -17.99 14.91
CA ILE A 502 14.77 -17.03 14.14
C ILE A 502 13.49 -16.66 14.91
N LEU A 503 13.28 -15.38 15.12
CA LEU A 503 12.06 -14.83 15.68
C LEU A 503 11.02 -14.64 14.57
N ASN A 504 9.76 -15.02 14.84
CA ASN A 504 8.66 -14.74 13.91
C ASN A 504 8.25 -13.26 13.97
N GLU A 505 7.34 -12.83 13.07
CA GLU A 505 6.93 -11.42 12.94
C GLU A 505 6.44 -10.78 14.26
N GLU A 506 5.81 -11.57 15.14
CA GLU A 506 5.32 -11.10 16.44
C GLU A 506 6.26 -11.48 17.60
N ALA A 507 7.37 -12.15 17.30
CA ALA A 507 8.27 -12.76 18.28
C ALA A 507 7.51 -13.63 19.32
N SER A 508 6.40 -14.25 18.91
CA SER A 508 5.54 -15.05 19.79
C SER A 508 6.14 -16.41 20.15
N ASN A 509 7.23 -16.80 19.49
CA ASN A 509 7.99 -18.02 19.79
C ASN A 509 8.94 -17.87 20.98
N ILE A 510 9.01 -16.70 21.60
CA ILE A 510 9.69 -16.43 22.89
C ILE A 510 8.76 -15.67 23.84
N SER A 511 9.02 -15.75 25.15
CA SER A 511 8.18 -15.08 26.16
C SER A 511 8.35 -13.55 26.14
N LEU A 512 7.38 -12.81 26.69
CA LEU A 512 7.44 -11.36 26.79
C LEU A 512 8.69 -10.90 27.59
N GLY A 513 9.02 -11.60 28.68
CA GLY A 513 10.21 -11.28 29.45
C GLY A 513 11.52 -11.51 28.68
N GLN A 514 11.58 -12.60 27.88
CA GLN A 514 12.74 -12.86 27.01
C GLN A 514 12.89 -11.77 25.94
N ARG A 515 11.78 -11.27 25.39
CA ARG A 515 11.79 -10.11 24.47
C ARG A 515 12.37 -8.87 25.15
N GLN A 516 11.96 -8.59 26.38
CA GLN A 516 12.50 -7.47 27.15
C GLN A 516 14.01 -7.60 27.39
N LEU A 517 14.51 -8.78 27.76
CA LEU A 517 15.95 -8.99 27.94
C LEU A 517 16.74 -8.70 26.65
N ILE A 518 16.22 -9.06 25.46
CA ILE A 518 16.85 -8.73 24.18
C ILE A 518 16.87 -7.21 23.94
N THR A 519 15.79 -6.48 24.25
CA THR A 519 15.80 -5.01 24.11
C THR A 519 16.73 -4.33 25.10
N ILE A 520 16.88 -4.87 26.31
CA ILE A 520 17.89 -4.41 27.27
C ILE A 520 19.31 -4.68 26.76
N ALA A 521 19.55 -5.84 26.09
CA ALA A 521 20.84 -6.13 25.47
C ALA A 521 21.21 -5.13 24.37
N ARG A 522 20.21 -4.67 23.58
CA ARG A 522 20.41 -3.55 22.63
C ARG A 522 20.96 -2.30 23.31
N ALA A 523 20.35 -1.91 24.44
CA ALA A 523 20.78 -0.74 25.19
C ALA A 523 22.19 -0.90 25.79
N PHE A 524 22.56 -2.10 26.26
CA PHE A 524 23.93 -2.38 26.69
C PHE A 524 24.95 -2.28 25.57
N LEU A 525 24.59 -2.73 24.36
CA LEU A 525 25.48 -2.69 23.20
C LEU A 525 25.75 -1.25 22.74
N VAL A 526 24.72 -0.39 22.76
CA VAL A 526 24.84 1.04 22.40
C VAL A 526 25.75 1.77 23.38
N ASP A 527 25.65 1.45 24.69
CA ASP A 527 26.35 2.12 25.77
C ASP A 527 26.11 3.65 25.79
N PRO A 528 24.84 4.09 25.92
CA PRO A 528 24.44 5.48 25.77
C PRO A 528 24.84 6.34 26.97
N GLU A 529 24.98 7.66 26.76
CA GLU A 529 25.18 8.65 27.80
C GLU A 529 23.88 8.93 28.57
N VAL A 530 22.75 8.87 27.89
CA VAL A 530 21.42 9.07 28.46
C VAL A 530 20.53 7.87 28.14
N LEU A 531 19.91 7.33 29.17
CA LEU A 531 19.03 6.19 29.09
C LEU A 531 17.58 6.58 29.37
N ILE A 532 16.67 6.15 28.52
CA ILE A 532 15.23 6.32 28.69
C ILE A 532 14.61 4.95 28.94
N LEU A 533 13.88 4.81 30.05
CA LEU A 533 13.23 3.56 30.41
C LEU A 533 11.75 3.80 30.64
N ASP A 534 10.91 3.00 29.95
CA ASP A 534 9.47 2.93 30.21
C ASP A 534 9.16 1.59 30.90
N GLU A 535 8.92 1.67 32.21
CA GLU A 535 8.87 0.49 33.09
C GLU A 535 7.45 -0.05 33.22
N ALA A 536 7.04 -1.00 32.37
CA ALA A 536 5.84 -1.81 32.60
C ALA A 536 6.12 -3.30 32.37
N THR A 537 6.10 -4.08 33.44
CA THR A 537 6.34 -5.54 33.43
C THR A 537 5.12 -6.33 33.90
N SER A 538 3.92 -5.88 33.62
CA SER A 538 2.66 -6.40 34.18
C SER A 538 2.27 -7.85 33.76
N SER A 539 3.07 -8.52 32.92
CA SER A 539 2.71 -9.84 32.36
C SER A 539 3.89 -10.80 32.23
N VAL A 540 4.92 -10.66 33.09
CA VAL A 540 6.13 -11.48 33.07
C VAL A 540 6.15 -12.40 34.30
N ASP A 541 6.67 -13.62 34.15
CA ASP A 541 6.85 -14.53 35.28
C ASP A 541 7.89 -13.99 36.30
N THR A 542 7.74 -14.33 37.58
CA THR A 542 8.53 -13.81 38.68
C THR A 542 10.04 -14.04 38.51
N ARG A 543 10.45 -15.17 37.91
CA ARG A 543 11.88 -15.46 37.74
C ARG A 543 12.52 -14.53 36.71
N THR A 544 11.88 -14.42 35.55
CA THR A 544 12.34 -13.54 34.47
C THR A 544 12.26 -12.07 34.90
N GLU A 545 11.25 -11.70 35.68
CA GLU A 545 11.14 -10.36 36.24
C GLU A 545 12.38 -9.97 37.12
N ILE A 546 12.86 -10.89 37.96
CA ILE A 546 14.07 -10.67 38.77
C ILE A 546 15.29 -10.45 37.87
N LEU A 547 15.43 -11.20 36.76
CA LEU A 547 16.51 -11.02 35.80
C LEU A 547 16.42 -9.66 35.09
N ILE A 548 15.24 -9.27 34.65
CA ILE A 548 14.99 -7.95 34.04
C ILE A 548 15.40 -6.84 35.01
N GLN A 549 14.97 -6.91 36.30
CA GLN A 549 15.33 -5.92 37.32
C GLN A 549 16.83 -5.83 37.54
N LYS A 550 17.54 -7.00 37.60
CA LYS A 550 18.99 -7.02 37.74
C LYS A 550 19.69 -6.38 36.54
N ALA A 551 19.25 -6.72 35.32
CA ALA A 551 19.79 -6.14 34.11
C ALA A 551 19.54 -4.62 34.05
N MET A 552 18.33 -4.16 34.40
CA MET A 552 17.96 -2.74 34.42
C MET A 552 18.81 -1.97 35.45
N ARG A 553 18.95 -2.48 36.69
CA ARG A 553 19.81 -1.84 37.72
C ARG A 553 21.25 -1.70 37.26
N LYS A 554 21.79 -2.74 36.60
CA LYS A 554 23.14 -2.71 36.03
C LYS A 554 23.26 -1.70 34.91
N LEU A 555 22.23 -1.58 34.06
CA LEU A 555 22.19 -0.64 32.95
C LEU A 555 22.12 0.82 33.43
N LEU A 556 21.42 1.10 34.52
CA LEU A 556 21.27 2.43 35.13
C LEU A 556 22.53 2.95 35.79
N GLN A 557 23.44 2.07 36.25
CA GLN A 557 24.62 2.48 37.03
C GLN A 557 25.53 3.44 36.29
N GLY A 558 25.75 4.64 36.87
CA GLY A 558 26.67 5.65 36.35
C GLY A 558 26.21 6.40 35.11
N ARG A 559 24.94 6.25 34.70
CA ARG A 559 24.37 6.92 33.52
C ARG A 559 23.28 7.92 33.92
N THR A 560 23.19 9.00 33.17
CA THR A 560 22.01 9.86 33.26
C THR A 560 20.79 9.12 32.75
N SER A 561 19.71 9.08 33.53
CA SER A 561 18.56 8.26 33.15
C SER A 561 17.23 8.92 33.46
N PHE A 562 16.27 8.74 32.53
CA PHE A 562 14.87 9.10 32.71
C PHE A 562 14.06 7.81 32.80
N VAL A 563 13.34 7.62 33.87
CA VAL A 563 12.56 6.40 34.11
C VAL A 563 11.10 6.77 34.34
N VAL A 564 10.21 6.33 33.41
CA VAL A 564 8.76 6.38 33.68
C VAL A 564 8.45 5.28 34.67
N ALA A 565 8.35 5.66 35.92
CA ALA A 565 8.31 4.73 37.04
C ALA A 565 6.87 4.26 37.30
N HIS A 566 6.67 2.95 37.16
CA HIS A 566 5.46 2.22 37.57
C HIS A 566 5.71 1.33 38.81
N ARG A 567 6.92 1.33 39.34
CA ARG A 567 7.32 0.52 40.50
C ARG A 567 7.85 1.38 41.65
N LEU A 568 7.46 0.95 42.84
CA LEU A 568 7.82 1.61 44.08
C LEU A 568 9.35 1.69 44.30
N SER A 569 10.07 0.59 44.02
CA SER A 569 11.53 0.54 44.20
C SER A 569 12.26 1.55 43.32
N THR A 570 11.86 1.67 42.06
CA THR A 570 12.48 2.59 41.11
C THR A 570 12.24 4.06 41.51
N ILE A 571 11.05 4.36 42.03
CA ILE A 571 10.72 5.72 42.50
C ILE A 571 11.57 6.09 43.73
N ARG A 572 11.72 5.16 44.67
CA ARG A 572 12.49 5.42 45.92
C ARG A 572 13.98 5.57 45.68
N ASP A 573 14.52 4.84 44.70
CA ASP A 573 15.97 4.84 44.42
C ASP A 573 16.38 6.02 43.51
N ALA A 574 15.42 6.84 43.02
CA ALA A 574 15.69 7.97 42.14
C ALA A 574 16.34 9.15 42.87
N ASP A 575 17.35 9.76 42.21
CA ASP A 575 18.01 10.98 42.72
C ASP A 575 17.10 12.20 42.66
N ASN A 576 16.17 12.22 41.70
CA ASN A 576 15.17 13.26 41.58
C ASN A 576 13.86 12.67 41.00
N ILE A 577 12.76 13.00 41.62
CA ILE A 577 11.42 12.62 41.16
C ILE A 577 10.74 13.87 40.59
N ILE A 578 10.20 13.72 39.39
CA ILE A 578 9.38 14.75 38.75
C ILE A 578 7.94 14.26 38.78
N VAL A 579 7.09 15.02 39.43
CA VAL A 579 5.67 14.74 39.54
C VAL A 579 4.93 15.59 38.50
N MET A 580 4.37 14.94 37.51
CA MET A 580 3.67 15.61 36.41
C MET A 580 2.16 15.47 36.51
N ASN A 581 1.46 16.54 36.19
CA ASN A 581 0.02 16.55 35.99
C ASN A 581 -0.37 17.54 34.88
N GLU A 582 -1.23 17.13 33.95
CA GLU A 582 -1.70 17.97 32.84
C GLU A 582 -0.58 18.70 32.06
N GLY A 583 0.58 18.03 31.91
CA GLY A 583 1.73 18.55 31.16
C GLY A 583 2.70 19.43 31.95
N ASP A 584 2.34 19.84 33.15
CA ASP A 584 3.18 20.69 33.99
C ASP A 584 3.85 19.91 35.13
N VAL A 585 4.98 20.43 35.63
CA VAL A 585 5.68 19.90 36.81
C VAL A 585 5.03 20.45 38.08
N MET A 586 4.39 19.57 38.83
CA MET A 586 3.76 19.93 40.12
C MET A 586 4.76 20.01 41.27
N GLU A 587 5.62 19.00 41.32
CA GLU A 587 6.59 18.85 42.40
C GLU A 587 7.87 18.20 41.90
N THR A 588 9.01 18.56 42.47
CA THR A 588 10.32 17.92 42.26
C THR A 588 11.04 17.75 43.58
N GLY A 589 11.79 16.66 43.70
CA GLY A 589 12.61 16.36 44.88
C GLY A 589 12.88 14.86 45.05
N THR A 590 13.53 14.48 46.14
CA THR A 590 13.71 13.09 46.53
C THR A 590 12.42 12.50 47.11
N HIS A 591 12.34 11.18 47.20
CA HIS A 591 11.20 10.48 47.82
C HIS A 591 10.86 11.03 49.22
N ASP A 592 11.87 11.13 50.07
CA ASP A 592 11.69 11.55 51.46
C ASP A 592 11.24 13.02 51.57
N GLU A 593 11.78 13.90 50.71
CA GLU A 593 11.39 15.31 50.68
C GLU A 593 9.94 15.47 50.23
N LEU A 594 9.52 14.75 49.16
CA LEU A 594 8.18 14.84 48.64
C LEU A 594 7.13 14.22 49.57
N MET A 595 7.47 13.11 50.24
CA MET A 595 6.59 12.52 51.25
C MET A 595 6.42 13.45 52.45
N ALA A 596 7.50 14.12 52.89
CA ALA A 596 7.46 15.08 54.01
C ALA A 596 6.62 16.34 53.67
N LYS A 597 6.56 16.74 52.39
CA LYS A 597 5.70 17.85 51.95
C LYS A 597 4.20 17.53 52.06
N GLY A 598 3.80 16.24 51.99
CA GLY A 598 2.40 15.81 52.03
C GLY A 598 1.56 16.37 50.90
N GLY A 599 2.16 16.60 49.72
CA GLY A 599 1.53 17.16 48.54
C GLY A 599 1.01 16.13 47.56
N PHE A 600 0.89 16.53 46.29
CA PHE A 600 0.36 15.69 45.20
C PHE A 600 1.09 14.33 45.05
N TYR A 601 2.43 14.33 45.26
CA TYR A 601 3.22 13.10 45.27
C TYR A 601 2.79 12.14 46.37
N ALA A 602 2.64 12.64 47.61
CA ALA A 602 2.27 11.80 48.73
C ALA A 602 0.87 11.20 48.56
N ASP A 603 -0.08 11.98 48.00
CA ASP A 603 -1.42 11.49 47.69
C ASP A 603 -1.39 10.42 46.60
N LEU A 604 -0.62 10.63 45.52
CA LEU A 604 -0.42 9.68 44.46
C LEU A 604 0.23 8.39 44.94
N TYR A 605 1.28 8.52 45.75
CA TYR A 605 1.99 7.42 46.37
C TYR A 605 1.07 6.57 47.25
N ASN A 606 0.32 7.19 48.15
CA ASN A 606 -0.60 6.51 49.05
C ASN A 606 -1.76 5.84 48.32
N SER A 607 -2.24 6.44 47.22
CA SER A 607 -3.35 5.86 46.45
C SER A 607 -2.94 4.68 45.56
N GLN A 608 -1.72 4.68 45.02
CA GLN A 608 -1.27 3.66 44.07
C GLN A 608 -0.41 2.55 44.69
N PHE A 609 0.29 2.84 45.78
CA PHE A 609 1.36 1.97 46.32
C PHE A 609 1.22 1.60 47.80
N ALA A 610 0.32 2.22 48.59
CA ALA A 610 0.16 1.92 49.99
C ALA A 610 -0.35 0.49 50.28
N GLU A 611 -0.93 -0.21 49.30
CA GLU A 611 -1.42 -1.58 49.44
C GLU A 611 -0.41 -2.66 49.01
N GLN A 612 0.76 -2.30 48.50
CA GLN A 612 1.78 -3.28 48.11
C GLN A 612 2.77 -3.48 49.29
N PRO A 613 2.79 -4.66 49.97
CA PRO A 613 3.82 -4.93 50.95
C PRO A 613 5.19 -4.92 50.28
N ALA A 614 6.17 -4.26 50.93
CA ALA A 614 7.58 -4.28 50.50
C ALA A 614 8.05 -5.76 50.45
N ILE A 615 8.30 -6.29 49.25
CA ILE A 615 8.92 -7.59 49.03
C ILE A 615 10.43 -7.42 48.99
#